data_ce39323ed2e189081f01803da1f93df0
#
_entry.id   ce39323ed2e189081f01803da1f93df0
#
_cell.length_a   1.000
_cell.length_b   1.000
_cell.length_c   1.000
_cell.angle_alpha   90.00
_cell.angle_beta   90.00
_cell.angle_gamma   90.00
#
_symmetry.space_group_name_H-M   'P 1'
#
loop_
_entity.id
_entity.type
_entity.pdbx_description
1 polymer ?
#
loop_
_entity_poly.entity_id
_entity_poly.type
_entity_poly.pdbx_seq_one_letter_code
_entity_poly.pdbx_strand_id
1 'polypeptide(L)'
;LRLVGSEMCIRDRSKIVFDNKGKDLESSILDGHCKLQWKVDWAMRWYALDVDFEMYGKDLIESAILSTKIIKLIGKKNPSGFAYELFLDEKGEKISKSKGNGITIEQWLEYASPESLSLYMYQNPKRAKKLYNEIVPKAVDEYLEFIEKAKTQDELQLLMNPVSVSYTHLRAHET
;
A
#
# COMPACT_ATOMS: atom_id res chain seq x y z
N LEU A 1 3.39 24.84 -10.21
CA LEU A 1 2.55 24.98 -11.41
C LEU A 1 1.12 25.28 -10.95
N ARG A 2 0.63 26.47 -11.20
CA ARG A 2 -0.75 26.88 -10.90
C ARG A 2 -1.55 26.70 -12.19
N LEU A 3 -2.56 25.84 -12.16
CA LEU A 3 -3.53 25.73 -13.24
C LEU A 3 -4.35 27.03 -13.29
N VAL A 4 -4.32 27.72 -14.39
CA VAL A 4 -5.13 28.92 -14.63
C VAL A 4 -6.42 28.48 -15.31
N GLY A 5 -7.50 28.50 -14.52
CA GLY A 5 -8.87 28.39 -15.01
C GLY A 5 -9.35 26.99 -15.38
N SER A 6 -10.22 26.45 -14.54
CA SER A 6 -10.95 25.19 -14.79
C SER A 6 -11.83 25.21 -16.04
N GLU A 7 -12.15 26.37 -16.58
CA GLU A 7 -13.05 26.52 -17.72
C GLU A 7 -12.41 26.30 -19.08
N MET A 8 -11.08 26.50 -19.19
CA MET A 8 -10.39 26.30 -20.50
C MET A 8 -10.08 24.83 -20.80
N CYS A 9 -10.02 23.98 -19.82
CA CYS A 9 -9.85 22.53 -20.02
C CYS A 9 -11.06 21.86 -20.68
N ILE A 10 -12.23 22.50 -20.68
CA ILE A 10 -13.49 21.90 -21.17
C ILE A 10 -13.69 22.14 -22.67
N ARG A 11 -13.15 23.20 -23.24
CA ARG A 11 -13.37 23.57 -24.65
C ARG A 11 -12.41 22.93 -25.63
N ASP A 12 -11.17 22.72 -25.25
CA ASP A 12 -10.19 21.98 -26.06
C ASP A 12 -9.74 20.73 -25.32
N ARG A 13 -10.36 19.62 -25.65
CA ARG A 13 -10.19 18.32 -24.98
C ARG A 13 -8.80 17.72 -25.07
N SER A 14 -7.88 18.35 -25.76
CA SER A 14 -6.53 17.84 -26.02
C SER A 14 -5.41 18.70 -25.46
N LYS A 15 -5.72 19.84 -24.83
CA LYS A 15 -4.70 20.76 -24.31
C LYS A 15 -5.03 21.26 -22.91
N ILE A 16 -4.00 21.56 -22.14
CA ILE A 16 -4.07 22.33 -20.90
C ILE A 16 -3.27 23.61 -21.05
N VAL A 17 -3.74 24.68 -20.40
CA VAL A 17 -3.04 25.95 -20.30
C VAL A 17 -2.54 26.12 -18.87
N PHE A 18 -1.30 26.51 -18.70
CA PHE A 18 -0.70 26.77 -17.40
C PHE A 18 0.18 28.00 -17.41
N ASP A 19 0.20 28.73 -16.29
CA ASP A 19 1.09 29.88 -16.13
C ASP A 19 2.52 29.43 -15.81
N ASN A 20 3.46 29.90 -16.60
CA ASN A 20 4.89 29.75 -16.33
C ASN A 20 5.54 31.14 -16.31
N LYS A 21 5.73 31.67 -15.09
CA LYS A 21 6.37 33.00 -14.86
C LYS A 21 5.64 34.15 -15.59
N GLY A 22 4.32 34.17 -15.55
CA GLY A 22 3.53 35.22 -16.17
C GLY A 22 3.31 35.07 -17.69
N LYS A 23 3.60 33.88 -18.23
CA LYS A 23 3.28 33.52 -19.62
C LYS A 23 2.42 32.28 -19.63
N ASP A 24 1.29 32.35 -20.28
CA ASP A 24 0.44 31.19 -20.55
C ASP A 24 1.09 30.28 -21.57
N LEU A 25 1.33 29.04 -21.16
CA LEU A 25 1.83 27.98 -22.02
C LEU A 25 0.76 26.93 -22.23
N GLU A 26 0.63 26.45 -23.47
CA GLU A 26 -0.24 25.33 -23.83
C GLU A 26 0.58 24.04 -23.88
N SER A 27 0.00 22.94 -23.38
CA SER A 27 0.56 21.60 -23.55
C SER A 27 -0.53 20.62 -23.94
N SER A 28 -0.21 19.70 -24.85
CA SER A 28 -1.09 18.55 -25.15
C SER A 28 -1.25 17.69 -23.93
N ILE A 29 -2.43 17.10 -23.74
CA ILE A 29 -2.66 16.06 -22.71
C ILE A 29 -2.38 14.65 -23.25
N LEU A 30 -2.13 14.50 -24.56
CA LEU A 30 -1.84 13.24 -25.21
C LEU A 30 -0.35 12.92 -25.19
N ASP A 31 -0.02 11.69 -25.54
CA ASP A 31 1.36 11.21 -25.78
C ASP A 31 2.34 11.44 -24.63
N GLY A 32 1.83 11.41 -23.39
CA GLY A 32 2.67 11.55 -22.19
C GLY A 32 3.13 12.97 -21.86
N HIS A 33 2.64 13.99 -22.56
CA HIS A 33 2.97 15.38 -22.30
C HIS A 33 2.40 15.93 -20.99
N CYS A 34 1.37 15.27 -20.42
CA CYS A 34 0.76 15.65 -19.16
C CYS A 34 0.69 14.50 -18.19
N LYS A 35 0.67 14.83 -16.92
CA LYS A 35 0.56 13.90 -15.81
C LYS A 35 -0.64 14.28 -14.96
N LEU A 36 -1.47 13.29 -14.63
CA LEU A 36 -2.56 13.47 -13.68
C LEU A 36 -2.03 13.81 -12.28
N GLN A 37 -2.80 14.59 -11.53
CA GLN A 37 -2.56 14.72 -10.10
C GLN A 37 -2.71 13.35 -9.41
N TRP A 38 -1.91 13.12 -8.38
CA TRP A 38 -1.85 11.85 -7.66
C TRP A 38 -3.22 11.24 -7.33
N LYS A 39 -4.15 12.03 -6.82
CA LYS A 39 -5.47 11.54 -6.38
C LYS A 39 -6.33 11.06 -7.55
N VAL A 40 -6.21 11.72 -8.69
CA VAL A 40 -6.90 11.34 -9.94
C VAL A 40 -6.21 10.13 -10.56
N ASP A 41 -4.87 10.13 -10.60
CA ASP A 41 -4.06 9.01 -11.08
C ASP A 41 -4.35 7.73 -10.28
N TRP A 42 -4.48 7.85 -8.97
CA TRP A 42 -4.80 6.72 -8.09
C TRP A 42 -6.19 6.13 -8.39
N ALA A 43 -7.21 6.98 -8.54
CA ALA A 43 -8.54 6.54 -8.93
C ALA A 43 -8.55 5.91 -10.34
N MET A 44 -7.79 6.48 -11.29
CA MET A 44 -7.63 5.92 -12.63
C MET A 44 -6.99 4.52 -12.59
N ARG A 45 -5.98 4.29 -11.75
CA ARG A 45 -5.36 2.97 -11.58
C ARG A 45 -6.34 1.95 -11.01
N TRP A 46 -7.12 2.33 -10.00
CA TRP A 46 -8.19 1.48 -9.49
C TRP A 46 -9.18 1.09 -10.58
N TYR A 47 -9.54 2.05 -11.44
CA TYR A 47 -10.43 1.81 -12.55
C TYR A 47 -9.80 0.88 -13.60
N ALA A 48 -8.60 1.17 -14.05
CA ALA A 48 -7.95 0.47 -15.17
C ALA A 48 -7.52 -0.96 -14.80
N LEU A 49 -7.11 -1.18 -13.54
CA LEU A 49 -6.63 -2.47 -13.04
C LEU A 49 -7.71 -3.28 -12.32
N ASP A 50 -8.92 -2.74 -12.21
CA ASP A 50 -10.06 -3.37 -11.52
C ASP A 50 -9.72 -3.83 -10.10
N VAL A 51 -9.14 -2.92 -9.32
CA VAL A 51 -8.60 -3.22 -7.99
C VAL A 51 -9.72 -3.48 -7.00
N ASP A 52 -9.72 -4.65 -6.38
CA ASP A 52 -10.70 -5.05 -5.36
C ASP A 52 -10.31 -4.65 -3.95
N PHE A 53 -9.00 -4.65 -3.65
CA PHE A 53 -8.48 -4.38 -2.32
C PHE A 53 -7.18 -3.59 -2.37
N GLU A 54 -7.07 -2.58 -1.50
CA GLU A 54 -5.86 -1.80 -1.35
C GLU A 54 -5.60 -1.37 0.09
N MET A 55 -4.36 -1.49 0.52
CA MET A 55 -3.87 -0.94 1.78
C MET A 55 -3.01 0.29 1.53
N TYR A 56 -3.14 1.29 2.38
CA TYR A 56 -2.35 2.51 2.27
C TYR A 56 -1.93 3.05 3.64
N GLY A 57 -0.81 3.77 3.68
CA GLY A 57 -0.35 4.43 4.89
C GLY A 57 -1.33 5.51 5.35
N LYS A 58 -1.43 5.74 6.65
CA LYS A 58 -2.33 6.76 7.21
C LYS A 58 -2.11 8.16 6.64
N ASP A 59 -0.92 8.46 6.15
CA ASP A 59 -0.60 9.73 5.49
C ASP A 59 -1.38 9.95 4.19
N LEU A 60 -1.97 8.90 3.62
CA LEU A 60 -2.73 8.91 2.36
C LEU A 60 -4.26 8.89 2.56
N ILE A 61 -4.76 8.93 3.80
CA ILE A 61 -6.21 8.84 4.09
C ILE A 61 -7.01 9.89 3.32
N GLU A 62 -6.59 11.15 3.35
CA GLU A 62 -7.29 12.22 2.62
C GLU A 62 -7.26 12.00 1.10
N SER A 63 -6.13 11.51 0.59
CA SER A 63 -6.00 11.16 -0.83
C SER A 63 -6.91 10.00 -1.21
N ALA A 64 -7.00 8.96 -0.38
CA ALA A 64 -7.89 7.82 -0.59
C ALA A 64 -9.37 8.22 -0.58
N ILE A 65 -9.77 9.11 0.34
CA ILE A 65 -11.14 9.66 0.39
C ILE A 65 -11.48 10.38 -0.92
N LEU A 66 -10.57 11.21 -1.43
CA LEU A 66 -10.81 11.95 -2.66
C LEU A 66 -10.78 11.02 -3.88
N SER A 67 -9.85 10.08 -3.96
CA SER A 67 -9.81 9.07 -5.03
C SER A 67 -11.07 8.20 -5.03
N THR A 68 -11.61 7.88 -3.85
CA THR A 68 -12.92 7.19 -3.70
C THR A 68 -14.07 8.00 -4.28
N LYS A 69 -14.08 9.32 -4.10
CA LYS A 69 -15.10 10.18 -4.73
C LYS A 69 -14.96 10.20 -6.24
N ILE A 70 -13.73 10.29 -6.74
CA ILE A 70 -13.43 10.33 -8.17
C ILE A 70 -13.87 9.03 -8.86
N ILE A 71 -13.49 7.85 -8.32
CA ILE A 71 -13.86 6.57 -8.94
C ILE A 71 -15.38 6.35 -8.99
N LYS A 72 -16.10 6.80 -7.97
CA LYS A 72 -17.57 6.77 -7.95
C LYS A 72 -18.18 7.66 -9.02
N LEU A 73 -17.61 8.84 -9.29
CA LEU A 73 -18.06 9.74 -10.36
C LEU A 73 -17.91 9.12 -11.75
N ILE A 74 -16.89 8.29 -11.95
CA ILE A 74 -16.70 7.57 -13.23
C ILE A 74 -17.44 6.22 -13.28
N GLY A 75 -18.33 5.95 -12.32
CA GLY A 75 -19.28 4.85 -12.35
C GLY A 75 -18.74 3.50 -11.85
N LYS A 76 -17.58 3.47 -11.17
CA LYS A 76 -17.06 2.23 -10.56
C LYS A 76 -17.10 2.24 -9.02
N LYS A 77 -17.11 1.05 -8.44
CA LYS A 77 -16.96 0.83 -7.02
C LYS A 77 -15.49 1.06 -6.62
N ASN A 78 -15.27 1.70 -5.48
CA ASN A 78 -13.92 1.82 -4.93
C ASN A 78 -13.45 0.48 -4.32
N PRO A 79 -12.14 0.22 -4.27
CA PRO A 79 -11.57 -0.91 -3.55
C PRO A 79 -12.01 -0.95 -2.08
N SER A 80 -12.14 -2.16 -1.55
CA SER A 80 -12.13 -2.37 -0.11
C SER A 80 -10.72 -2.17 0.42
N GLY A 81 -10.55 -1.83 1.70
CA GLY A 81 -9.22 -1.68 2.25
C GLY A 81 -9.19 -0.93 3.57
N PHE A 82 -7.98 -0.66 4.03
CA PHE A 82 -7.76 0.08 5.27
C PHE A 82 -6.44 0.86 5.25
N ALA A 83 -6.38 1.88 6.12
CA ALA A 83 -5.14 2.58 6.39
C ALA A 83 -4.35 1.86 7.48
N TYR A 84 -3.05 1.63 7.24
CA TYR A 84 -2.13 1.11 8.24
C TYR A 84 -1.33 2.24 8.91
N GLU A 85 -0.85 1.94 10.14
CA GLU A 85 -0.03 2.86 10.92
C GLU A 85 1.43 2.92 10.43
N LEU A 86 2.15 3.92 10.94
CA LEU A 86 3.56 4.13 10.59
C LEU A 86 4.45 3.01 11.12
N PHE A 87 5.52 2.76 10.38
CA PHE A 87 6.65 1.99 10.86
C PHE A 87 7.67 2.91 11.52
N LEU A 88 8.15 2.48 12.68
CA LEU A 88 9.06 3.23 13.51
C LEU A 88 10.41 2.50 13.60
N ASP A 89 11.48 3.24 13.78
CA ASP A 89 12.80 2.67 14.07
C ASP A 89 12.90 2.18 15.51
N GLU A 90 14.07 1.70 15.92
CA GLU A 90 14.34 1.23 17.27
C GLU A 90 14.03 2.30 18.33
N LYS A 91 14.32 3.57 18.03
CA LYS A 91 14.10 4.71 18.93
C LYS A 91 12.64 5.19 18.97
N GLY A 92 11.79 4.67 18.09
CA GLY A 92 10.40 5.09 17.95
C GLY A 92 10.21 6.29 17.03
N GLU A 93 11.20 6.64 16.20
CA GLU A 93 11.09 7.67 15.17
C GLU A 93 10.52 7.07 13.87
N LYS A 94 9.83 7.90 13.10
CA LYS A 94 9.31 7.50 11.78
C LYS A 94 10.45 7.06 10.86
N ILE A 95 10.33 5.87 10.28
CA ILE A 95 11.26 5.37 9.27
C ILE A 95 11.16 6.22 8.01
N SER A 96 12.30 6.60 7.48
CA SER A 96 12.42 7.39 6.25
C SER A 96 13.56 6.86 5.38
N LYS A 97 13.31 6.72 4.09
CA LYS A 97 14.35 6.30 3.12
C LYS A 97 15.57 7.22 3.14
N SER A 98 15.36 8.53 3.32
CA SER A 98 16.45 9.52 3.36
C SER A 98 17.30 9.42 4.62
N LYS A 99 16.74 8.94 5.72
CA LYS A 99 17.47 8.71 6.98
C LYS A 99 18.15 7.33 7.04
N GLY A 100 17.67 6.35 6.27
CA GLY A 100 18.18 4.98 6.28
C GLY A 100 18.02 4.28 7.66
N ASN A 101 17.04 4.70 8.44
CA ASN A 101 16.87 4.28 9.85
C ASN A 101 15.93 3.10 10.04
N GLY A 102 15.67 2.31 8.99
CA GLY A 102 14.85 1.11 9.06
C GLY A 102 15.49 -0.05 8.31
N ILE A 103 15.03 -1.26 8.57
CA ILE A 103 15.41 -2.46 7.81
C ILE A 103 14.66 -2.48 6.48
N THR A 104 15.34 -2.87 5.39
CA THR A 104 14.72 -3.09 4.09
C THR A 104 14.14 -4.51 3.97
N ILE A 105 13.31 -4.73 2.95
CA ILE A 105 12.76 -6.07 2.66
C ILE A 105 13.88 -7.05 2.35
N GLU A 106 14.87 -6.62 1.57
CA GLU A 106 16.03 -7.45 1.20
C GLU A 106 16.81 -7.88 2.46
N GLN A 107 17.06 -6.94 3.37
CA GLN A 107 17.72 -7.25 4.66
C GLN A 107 16.91 -8.21 5.53
N TRP A 108 15.56 -8.09 5.53
CA TRP A 108 14.72 -9.06 6.23
C TRP A 108 14.88 -10.46 5.63
N LEU A 109 14.81 -10.57 4.31
CA LEU A 109 14.87 -11.83 3.58
C LEU A 109 16.22 -12.53 3.63
N GLU A 110 17.29 -11.86 4.06
CA GLU A 110 18.58 -12.50 4.37
C GLU A 110 18.50 -13.45 5.59
N TYR A 111 17.57 -13.19 6.51
CA TYR A 111 17.50 -13.88 7.79
C TYR A 111 16.17 -14.60 8.05
N ALA A 112 15.14 -14.29 7.30
CA ALA A 112 13.79 -14.76 7.58
C ALA A 112 12.95 -14.93 6.31
N SER A 113 11.91 -15.75 6.39
CA SER A 113 11.02 -16.02 5.26
C SER A 113 10.10 -14.84 4.93
N PRO A 114 9.63 -14.72 3.68
CA PRO A 114 8.65 -13.71 3.29
C PRO A 114 7.31 -13.88 4.03
N GLU A 115 6.95 -15.10 4.45
CA GLU A 115 5.73 -15.37 5.20
C GLU A 115 5.81 -14.79 6.61
N SER A 116 6.98 -14.87 7.28
CA SER A 116 7.20 -14.23 8.58
C SER A 116 7.08 -12.72 8.51
N LEU A 117 7.61 -12.11 7.43
CA LEU A 117 7.44 -10.69 7.16
C LEU A 117 5.97 -10.33 6.94
N SER A 118 5.28 -11.12 6.12
CA SER A 118 3.85 -10.91 5.81
C SER A 118 3.01 -10.96 7.08
N LEU A 119 3.22 -11.97 7.94
CA LEU A 119 2.56 -12.06 9.24
C LEU A 119 2.84 -10.82 10.08
N TYR A 120 4.10 -10.44 10.22
CA TYR A 120 4.48 -9.26 10.99
C TYR A 120 3.83 -7.98 10.47
N MET A 121 3.78 -7.78 9.15
CA MET A 121 3.18 -6.59 8.54
C MET A 121 1.67 -6.55 8.71
N TYR A 122 0.99 -7.69 8.57
CA TYR A 122 -0.47 -7.79 8.62
C TYR A 122 -1.06 -7.83 10.02
N GLN A 123 -0.29 -8.30 10.98
CA GLN A 123 -0.74 -8.41 12.36
C GLN A 123 -0.93 -7.01 12.97
N ASN A 124 -2.14 -6.70 13.45
CA ASN A 124 -2.48 -5.41 14.04
C ASN A 124 -2.08 -4.17 13.19
N PRO A 125 -2.52 -4.05 11.94
CA PRO A 125 -2.04 -3.02 11.01
C PRO A 125 -2.40 -1.59 11.44
N LYS A 126 -3.40 -1.43 12.31
CA LYS A 126 -3.79 -0.14 12.89
C LYS A 126 -2.91 0.30 14.08
N ARG A 127 -1.87 -0.45 14.40
CA ARG A 127 -0.94 -0.15 15.49
C ARG A 127 0.44 0.13 14.91
N ALA A 128 1.08 1.22 15.34
CA ALA A 128 2.45 1.53 14.94
C ALA A 128 3.40 0.39 15.35
N LYS A 129 4.28 0.00 14.44
CA LYS A 129 5.23 -1.10 14.64
C LYS A 129 6.64 -0.61 14.48
N LYS A 130 7.54 -1.17 15.29
CA LYS A 130 8.96 -0.95 15.13
C LYS A 130 9.55 -1.92 14.12
N LEU A 131 10.40 -1.44 13.21
CA LEU A 131 11.01 -2.23 12.15
C LEU A 131 12.52 -2.01 12.16
N TYR A 132 13.24 -2.90 12.84
CA TYR A 132 14.69 -2.90 13.03
C TYR A 132 15.19 -4.34 13.22
N ASN A 133 16.51 -4.59 13.19
CA ASN A 133 17.07 -5.94 13.08
C ASN A 133 16.62 -6.92 14.18
N GLU A 134 16.56 -6.48 15.43
CA GLU A 134 16.20 -7.36 16.55
C GLU A 134 14.71 -7.76 16.57
N ILE A 135 13.90 -7.18 15.71
CA ILE A 135 12.50 -7.61 15.52
C ILE A 135 12.42 -8.88 14.68
N VAL A 136 13.38 -9.10 13.76
CA VAL A 136 13.35 -10.23 12.83
C VAL A 136 13.26 -11.58 13.55
N PRO A 137 14.15 -11.92 14.50
CA PRO A 137 14.04 -13.19 15.23
C PRO A 137 12.71 -13.36 15.96
N LYS A 138 12.21 -12.30 16.60
CA LYS A 138 10.93 -12.34 17.33
C LYS A 138 9.76 -12.61 16.40
N ALA A 139 9.76 -12.00 15.20
CA ALA A 139 8.73 -12.21 14.21
C ALA A 139 8.78 -13.64 13.62
N VAL A 140 9.97 -14.21 13.48
CA VAL A 140 10.15 -15.61 13.07
C VAL A 140 9.64 -16.55 14.16
N ASP A 141 9.98 -16.33 15.41
CA ASP A 141 9.51 -17.15 16.54
C ASP A 141 7.98 -17.14 16.60
N GLU A 142 7.36 -15.96 16.47
CA GLU A 142 5.91 -15.82 16.46
C GLU A 142 5.27 -16.55 15.26
N TYR A 143 5.89 -16.44 14.08
CA TYR A 143 5.44 -17.17 12.89
C TYR A 143 5.49 -18.69 13.11
N LEU A 144 6.57 -19.21 13.67
CA LEU A 144 6.73 -20.63 13.99
C LEU A 144 5.72 -21.10 15.05
N GLU A 145 5.43 -20.27 16.06
CA GLU A 145 4.37 -20.58 17.02
C GLU A 145 2.99 -20.74 16.37
N PHE A 146 2.64 -19.90 15.39
CA PHE A 146 1.39 -20.04 14.65
C PHE A 146 1.36 -21.33 13.81
N ILE A 147 2.48 -21.73 13.22
CA ILE A 147 2.61 -23.02 12.52
C ILE A 147 2.41 -24.20 13.49
N GLU A 148 3.06 -24.18 14.66
CA GLU A 148 2.90 -25.24 15.65
C GLU A 148 1.45 -25.33 16.16
N LYS A 149 0.82 -24.20 16.43
CA LYS A 149 -0.60 -24.15 16.80
C LYS A 149 -1.51 -24.74 15.73
N ALA A 150 -1.20 -24.50 14.44
CA ALA A 150 -1.99 -25.04 13.33
C ALA A 150 -2.07 -26.58 13.31
N LYS A 151 -1.03 -27.27 13.82
CA LYS A 151 -0.99 -28.75 13.85
C LYS A 151 -2.07 -29.37 14.74
N THR A 152 -2.55 -28.65 15.74
CA THR A 152 -3.50 -29.13 16.74
C THR A 152 -4.87 -28.47 16.66
N GLN A 153 -5.04 -27.51 15.77
CA GLN A 153 -6.27 -26.75 15.59
C GLN A 153 -7.29 -27.52 14.73
N ASP A 154 -8.56 -27.37 15.07
CA ASP A 154 -9.66 -27.82 14.23
C ASP A 154 -9.84 -26.90 13.00
N GLU A 155 -10.73 -27.29 12.08
CA GLU A 155 -10.95 -26.58 10.81
C GLU A 155 -11.41 -25.13 11.01
N LEU A 156 -12.25 -24.86 12.00
CA LEU A 156 -12.72 -23.51 12.31
C LEU A 156 -11.62 -22.65 12.92
N GLN A 157 -10.81 -23.21 13.78
CA GLN A 157 -9.66 -22.53 14.37
C GLN A 157 -8.58 -22.24 13.31
N LEU A 158 -8.38 -23.16 12.36
CA LEU A 158 -7.47 -22.95 11.23
C LEU A 158 -7.90 -21.78 10.35
N LEU A 159 -9.18 -21.55 10.12
CA LEU A 159 -9.66 -20.38 9.40
C LEU A 159 -9.26 -19.05 10.06
N MET A 160 -9.11 -19.06 11.38
CA MET A 160 -8.70 -17.89 12.16
C MET A 160 -7.17 -17.79 12.35
N ASN A 161 -6.42 -18.81 11.95
CA ASN A 161 -4.98 -18.82 12.06
C ASN A 161 -4.36 -18.10 10.85
N PRO A 162 -3.61 -17.00 11.04
CA PRO A 162 -3.08 -16.18 9.94
C PRO A 162 -2.06 -16.90 9.05
N VAL A 163 -1.50 -18.03 9.50
CA VAL A 163 -0.54 -18.82 8.72
C VAL A 163 -1.12 -20.13 8.16
N SER A 164 -2.44 -20.31 8.23
CA SER A 164 -3.11 -21.55 7.80
C SER A 164 -2.81 -21.91 6.33
N VAL A 165 -2.70 -20.92 5.45
CA VAL A 165 -2.35 -21.14 4.04
C VAL A 165 -0.93 -21.68 3.88
N SER A 166 0.05 -21.12 4.60
CA SER A 166 1.43 -21.62 4.60
C SER A 166 1.52 -23.03 5.17
N TYR A 167 0.75 -23.34 6.23
CA TYR A 167 0.70 -24.65 6.83
C TYR A 167 0.13 -25.72 5.88
N THR A 168 -0.92 -25.44 5.13
CA THR A 168 -1.49 -26.38 4.15
C THR A 168 -0.54 -26.66 3.01
N HIS A 169 0.23 -25.65 2.55
CA HIS A 169 1.27 -25.86 1.55
C HIS A 169 2.42 -26.74 2.05
N LEU A 170 2.89 -26.53 3.27
CA LEU A 170 3.94 -27.36 3.87
C LEU A 170 3.51 -28.82 3.98
N ARG A 171 2.28 -29.06 4.44
CA ARG A 171 1.74 -30.42 4.58
C ARG A 171 1.53 -31.13 3.23
N ALA A 172 1.24 -30.40 2.17
CA ALA A 172 1.09 -30.97 0.84
C ALA A 172 2.42 -31.44 0.22
N HIS A 173 3.55 -30.98 0.75
CA HIS A 173 4.90 -31.43 0.34
C HIS A 173 5.46 -32.58 1.18
N GLU A 174 4.83 -32.92 2.31
CA GLU A 174 5.23 -34.02 3.19
C GLU A 174 4.55 -35.36 2.83
N THR A 175 3.61 -35.38 1.88
CA THR A 175 2.92 -36.58 1.35
C THR A 175 3.41 -36.90 -0.05
#